data_a2494b0698faf21b3380b0eef5245d5c
#
_entry.id   a2494b0698faf21b3380b0eef5245d5c
#
_cell.length_a   1.000
_cell.length_b   1.000
_cell.length_c   1.000
_cell.angle_alpha   90.00
_cell.angle_beta   90.00
_cell.angle_gamma   90.00
#
_symmetry.space_group_name_H-M   'P 1'
#
loop_
_entity.id
_entity.type
_entity.pdbx_description
1 polymer ?
#
loop_
_entity_poly.entity_id
_entity_poly.type
_entity_poly.pdbx_seq_one_letter_code
_entity_poly.pdbx_strand_id
1 'polypeptide(L)' 'RTGELDLVGREGPAWTFIEVKSSLRRPPVEALSWRQQQRIRRAAQEFLQSQGESHEVDMRFDVIWLWGEPFQLEHLRDAF' A
#
# COMPACT_ATOMS: atom_id res chain seq x y z
N ARG A 1 5.54 17.18 1.96
CA ARG A 1 5.51 15.73 2.01
C ARG A 1 4.88 15.18 0.75
N THR A 2 5.48 14.18 0.18
CA THR A 2 5.14 13.67 -1.12
C THR A 2 4.23 12.46 -1.01
N GLY A 3 2.96 12.68 -0.81
CA GLY A 3 2.01 11.60 -0.67
C GLY A 3 2.01 11.03 0.74
N GLU A 4 1.09 10.14 0.97
CA GLU A 4 0.90 9.52 2.26
C GLU A 4 0.83 8.02 2.13
N LEU A 5 1.40 7.35 3.10
CA LEU A 5 1.30 5.91 3.23
C LEU A 5 0.24 5.62 4.27
N ASP A 6 -0.73 4.80 3.91
CA ASP A 6 -1.80 4.46 4.84
C ASP A 6 -1.28 3.59 5.98
N LEU A 7 -0.60 2.52 5.63
CA LEU A 7 -0.02 1.62 6.63
C LEU A 7 1.34 1.17 6.16
N VAL A 8 2.24 1.01 7.12
CA VAL A 8 3.57 0.47 6.86
C VAL A 8 3.80 -0.66 7.84
N GLY A 9 4.17 -1.82 7.33
CA GLY A 9 4.48 -2.97 8.16
C GLY A 9 5.85 -3.51 7.85
N ARG A 10 6.30 -4.40 8.70
CA ARG A 10 7.59 -5.06 8.49
C ARG A 10 7.45 -6.53 8.84
N GLU A 11 7.97 -7.36 7.95
CA GLU A 11 7.94 -8.80 8.13
C GLU A 11 9.34 -9.31 7.87
N GLY A 12 10.07 -9.60 8.94
CA GLY A 12 11.49 -9.92 8.83
C GLY A 12 12.24 -8.73 8.22
N PRO A 13 13.06 -8.96 7.20
CA PRO A 13 13.80 -7.87 6.54
C PRO A 13 12.95 -7.09 5.53
N ALA A 14 11.77 -7.58 5.21
CA ALA A 14 10.94 -6.99 4.15
C ALA A 14 9.99 -5.95 4.71
N TRP A 15 9.84 -4.85 3.99
CA TRP A 15 8.88 -3.81 4.31
C TRP A 15 7.63 -3.99 3.46
N THR A 16 6.47 -3.79 4.06
CA THR A 16 5.19 -3.84 3.36
C THR A 16 4.51 -2.49 3.45
N PHE A 17 4.14 -1.96 2.30
CA PHE A 17 3.42 -0.69 2.21
C PHE A 17 2.01 -1.01 1.75
N ILE A 18 1.02 -0.58 2.52
CA ILE A 18 -0.36 -1.00 2.33
C ILE A 18 -1.21 0.21 2.03
N GLU A 19 -1.90 0.17 0.91
CA GLU A 19 -2.90 1.17 0.55
C GLU A 19 -4.26 0.62 0.95
N VAL A 20 -5.05 1.43 1.67
CA VAL A 20 -6.38 1.05 2.10
C VAL A 20 -7.40 1.80 1.26
N LYS A 21 -8.31 1.06 0.64
CA LYS A 21 -9.40 1.62 -0.16
C LYS A 21 -10.73 1.18 0.41
N SER A 22 -11.70 2.08 0.41
CA SER A 22 -13.02 1.75 0.93
C SER A 22 -14.09 2.18 -0.06
N SER A 23 -15.21 1.46 -0.02
CA SER A 23 -16.36 1.70 -0.87
C SER A 23 -17.61 1.31 -0.11
N LEU A 24 -18.72 1.99 -0.38
CA LEU A 24 -19.97 1.70 0.31
C LEU A 24 -20.65 0.43 -0.20
N ARG A 25 -20.42 0.04 -1.43
CA ARG A 25 -21.20 -1.02 -2.05
C ARG A 25 -20.49 -2.32 -2.24
N ARG A 26 -19.43 -2.34 -3.04
CA ARG A 26 -18.71 -3.56 -3.36
C ARG A 26 -17.27 -3.22 -3.63
N PRO A 27 -16.39 -4.22 -3.63
CA PRO A 27 -14.99 -3.94 -3.86
C PRO A 27 -14.82 -3.24 -5.20
N PRO A 28 -13.99 -2.22 -5.24
CA PRO A 28 -13.62 -1.61 -6.51
C PRO A 28 -13.00 -2.68 -7.40
N VAL A 29 -13.53 -2.81 -8.61
CA VAL A 29 -13.02 -3.80 -9.55
C VAL A 29 -11.70 -3.34 -10.14
N GLU A 30 -11.45 -2.06 -10.08
CA GLU A 30 -10.30 -1.46 -10.71
C GLU A 30 -9.08 -1.47 -9.81
N ALA A 31 -7.98 -1.89 -10.37
CA ALA A 31 -6.68 -1.78 -9.68
C ALA A 31 -6.34 -0.30 -9.50
N LEU A 32 -5.38 -0.03 -8.65
CA LEU A 32 -4.85 1.32 -8.51
C LEU A 32 -4.32 1.80 -9.86
N SER A 33 -4.57 3.07 -10.17
CA SER A 33 -4.03 3.66 -11.38
C SER A 33 -2.50 3.67 -11.31
N TRP A 34 -1.88 3.72 -12.49
CA TRP A 34 -0.42 3.79 -12.55
C TRP A 34 0.10 5.00 -11.78
N ARG A 35 -0.58 6.14 -11.88
CA ARG A 35 -0.20 7.35 -11.16
C ARG A 35 -0.24 7.15 -9.65
N GLN A 36 -1.29 6.48 -9.16
CA GLN A 36 -1.40 6.18 -7.73
C GLN A 36 -0.28 5.24 -7.28
N GLN A 37 0.01 4.23 -8.09
CA GLN A 37 1.10 3.31 -7.79
C GLN A 37 2.44 4.03 -7.69
N GLN A 38 2.71 4.95 -8.62
CA GLN A 38 3.97 5.69 -8.61
C GLN A 38 4.06 6.62 -7.40
N ARG A 39 2.94 7.22 -7.02
CA ARG A 39 2.91 8.07 -5.82
C ARG A 39 3.24 7.27 -4.57
N ILE A 40 2.66 6.09 -4.45
CA ILE A 40 2.90 5.22 -3.31
C ILE A 40 4.36 4.75 -3.29
N ARG A 41 4.90 4.37 -4.44
CA ARG A 41 6.30 3.95 -4.53
C ARG A 41 7.25 5.06 -4.14
N ARG A 42 6.95 6.28 -4.54
CA ARG A 42 7.78 7.43 -4.17
C ARG A 42 7.73 7.69 -2.67
N ALA A 43 6.52 7.64 -2.10
CA ALA A 43 6.37 7.82 -0.66
C ALA A 43 7.10 6.74 0.12
N ALA A 44 7.09 5.50 -0.38
CA ALA A 44 7.82 4.39 0.24
C ALA A 44 9.32 4.64 0.21
N GLN A 45 9.85 5.12 -0.91
CA GLN A 45 11.28 5.42 -1.02
C GLN A 45 11.68 6.50 -0.01
N GLU A 46 10.88 7.55 0.12
CA GLU A 46 11.17 8.61 1.07
C GLU A 46 11.11 8.09 2.50
N PHE A 47 10.14 7.24 2.78
CA PHE A 47 10.04 6.62 4.10
C PHE A 47 11.29 5.81 4.43
N LEU A 48 11.72 4.96 3.50
CA LEU A 48 12.89 4.11 3.72
C LEU A 48 14.15 4.94 3.92
N GLN A 49 14.31 6.02 3.16
CA GLN A 49 15.43 6.93 3.34
C GLN A 49 15.42 7.53 4.74
N SER A 50 14.24 7.90 5.22
CA SER A 50 14.12 8.48 6.56
C SER A 50 14.47 7.47 7.65
N GLN A 51 14.33 6.17 7.35
CA GLN A 51 14.69 5.09 8.27
C GLN A 51 16.14 4.65 8.13
N GLY A 52 16.88 5.25 7.21
CA GLY A 52 18.27 4.88 6.97
C GLY A 52 18.44 3.57 6.23
N GLU A 53 17.40 3.12 5.54
CA GLU A 53 17.48 1.86 4.81
C GLU A 53 18.20 2.06 3.47
N SER A 54 18.83 0.99 3.00
CA SER A 54 19.52 1.02 1.71
C SER A 54 18.52 0.84 0.57
N HIS A 55 18.99 1.05 -0.66
CA HIS A 55 18.19 0.84 -1.86
C HIS A 55 17.83 -0.63 -2.10
N GLU A 56 18.52 -1.54 -1.47
CA GLU A 56 18.37 -2.96 -1.75
C GLU A 56 17.50 -3.69 -0.76
N VAL A 57 16.67 -2.94 -0.06
CA VAL A 57 15.76 -3.52 0.90
C VAL A 57 14.56 -4.12 0.15
N ASP A 58 14.07 -5.24 0.62
CA ASP A 58 12.89 -5.87 0.04
C ASP A 58 11.64 -5.10 0.39
N MET A 59 10.80 -4.85 -0.60
CA MET A 59 9.55 -4.14 -0.45
C MET A 59 8.41 -4.91 -1.08
N ARG A 60 7.23 -4.78 -0.48
CA ARG A 60 6.01 -5.33 -1.04
C ARG A 60 4.92 -4.28 -0.92
N PHE A 61 4.08 -4.19 -1.95
CA PHE A 61 2.97 -3.24 -1.99
C PHE A 61 1.67 -4.00 -2.00
N ASP A 62 0.88 -3.80 -0.96
CA ASP A 62 -0.39 -4.48 -0.76
C ASP A 62 -1.52 -3.49 -0.85
N VAL A 63 -2.71 -4.00 -1.13
CA VAL A 63 -3.94 -3.21 -1.09
C VAL A 63 -4.93 -3.94 -0.20
N ILE A 64 -5.60 -3.18 0.67
CA ILE A 64 -6.71 -3.70 1.45
C ILE A 64 -7.98 -3.00 0.97
N TRP A 65 -8.97 -3.78 0.57
CA TRP A 65 -10.27 -3.28 0.18
C TRP A 65 -11.26 -3.48 1.33
N LEU A 66 -11.98 -2.42 1.64
CA LEU A 66 -13.07 -2.46 2.62
C LEU A 66 -14.33 -2.03 1.91
N TRP A 67 -15.39 -2.80 2.02
CA TRP A 67 -16.64 -2.40 1.37
C TRP A 67 -17.84 -3.00 2.10
N GLY A 68 -19.01 -2.43 1.79
CA GLY A 68 -20.27 -3.00 2.19
C GLY A 68 -20.66 -2.72 3.64
N GLU A 69 -21.80 -3.28 4.00
CA GLU A 69 -22.38 -3.14 5.33
C GLU A 69 -23.12 -4.44 5.65
N PRO A 70 -22.65 -5.27 6.60
CA PRO A 70 -21.41 -5.05 7.36
C PRO A 70 -20.18 -5.08 6.49
N PHE A 71 -19.08 -4.60 7.02
CA PHE A 71 -17.84 -4.53 6.28
C PHE A 71 -17.36 -5.89 5.81
N GLN A 72 -16.97 -5.92 4.54
CA GLN A 72 -16.19 -7.01 3.98
C GLN A 72 -14.77 -6.51 3.81
N LEU A 73 -13.80 -7.41 3.90
CA LEU A 73 -12.40 -7.05 3.76
C LEU A 73 -11.70 -8.03 2.83
N GLU A 74 -10.91 -7.49 1.93
CA GLU A 74 -10.05 -8.30 1.08
C GLU A 74 -8.64 -7.71 1.11
N HIS A 75 -7.66 -8.56 1.38
CA HIS A 75 -6.27 -8.17 1.39
C HIS A 75 -5.57 -8.74 0.16
N LEU A 76 -5.16 -7.85 -0.73
CA LEU A 76 -4.44 -8.23 -1.94
C LEU A 76 -2.95 -8.03 -1.68
N ARG A 77 -2.23 -9.12 -1.55
CA ARG A 77 -0.80 -9.09 -1.30
C ARG A 77 -0.06 -8.91 -2.61
N ASP A 78 1.02 -8.14 -2.54
CA ASP A 78 1.87 -7.92 -3.70
C ASP A 78 1.05 -7.44 -4.91
N ALA A 79 0.25 -6.41 -4.67
CA ALA A 79 -0.75 -5.97 -5.63
C ALA A 79 -0.16 -5.17 -6.79
N PHE A 80 1.02 -4.59 -6.61
CA PHE A 80 1.66 -3.83 -7.68
C PHE A 80 3.16 -3.67 -7.51
#